data_fdf29f5af927418cc03cd73eb431fe16
#
_entry.id   fdf29f5af927418cc03cd73eb431fe16
#
_cell.length_a   1.000
_cell.length_b   1.000
_cell.length_c   1.000
_cell.angle_alpha   90.00
_cell.angle_beta   90.00
_cell.angle_gamma   90.00
#
_symmetry.space_group_name_H-M   'P 1'
#
loop_
_entity.id
_entity.type
_entity.pdbx_description
1 polymer ?
#
loop_
_entity_poly.entity_id
_entity_poly.type
_entity_poly.pdbx_seq_one_letter_code
_entity_poly.pdbx_strand_id
1 'polypeptide(L)'
;IPLTLDSGNNDHSIESAEERSLTLELVTQSLEISNSSTAKESTQPNPIDGINLIRVDGVLPCPMLSADAPAILLPKRLGFQSVLSHPLGISPWADPSDPLAPLALDRLGDGPLLLQLFVRGNPFQANRSIREPWTDAIQQLIDLNRLFGLVVYGSPYVWEALSALLPSSIPAAYSPGQMPDAQQQLLQRLLNPDPSPALSRLGINEFTD
;
A
#
# COMPACT_ATOMS: atom_id res chain seq x y z
N ILE A 1 4.39 52.88 -20.15
CA ILE A 1 3.17 52.22 -19.54
C ILE A 1 3.70 51.07 -18.75
N PRO A 2 3.65 51.10 -17.39
CA PRO A 2 4.09 49.96 -16.57
C PRO A 2 2.97 48.93 -16.55
N LEU A 3 3.30 47.70 -16.92
CA LEU A 3 2.47 46.50 -16.71
C LEU A 3 2.55 46.16 -15.24
N THR A 4 1.48 46.40 -14.51
CA THR A 4 1.24 45.81 -13.19
C THR A 4 0.94 44.32 -13.35
N LEU A 5 1.87 43.47 -12.94
CA LEU A 5 1.60 42.04 -12.74
C LEU A 5 0.67 41.94 -11.51
N ASP A 6 -0.56 41.59 -11.81
CA ASP A 6 -1.56 41.19 -10.82
C ASP A 6 -1.08 39.89 -10.20
N SER A 7 -0.65 39.94 -8.96
CA SER A 7 -0.29 38.79 -8.16
C SER A 7 -1.57 38.02 -7.84
N GLY A 8 -1.93 37.09 -8.73
CA GLY A 8 -3.01 36.15 -8.53
C GLY A 8 -2.85 35.45 -7.19
N ASN A 9 -3.76 35.75 -6.31
CA ASN A 9 -3.93 35.13 -5.02
C ASN A 9 -4.09 33.61 -5.25
N ASN A 10 -3.06 32.83 -4.90
CA ASN A 10 -3.16 31.38 -4.81
C ASN A 10 -4.08 31.07 -3.61
N ASP A 11 -5.36 31.10 -3.87
CA ASP A 11 -6.38 30.57 -3.00
C ASP A 11 -6.21 29.04 -2.99
N HIS A 12 -5.25 28.55 -2.20
CA HIS A 12 -5.25 27.17 -1.77
C HIS A 12 -6.50 27.02 -0.90
N SER A 13 -7.60 26.60 -1.53
CA SER A 13 -8.81 26.28 -0.83
C SER A 13 -8.48 25.31 0.28
N ILE A 14 -8.54 25.81 1.51
CA ILE A 14 -8.45 24.98 2.71
C ILE A 14 -9.66 24.06 2.63
N GLU A 15 -9.40 22.80 2.32
CA GLU A 15 -10.40 21.74 2.30
C GLU A 15 -11.18 21.80 3.61
N SER A 16 -12.48 21.97 3.53
CA SER A 16 -13.30 22.11 4.73
C SER A 16 -13.28 20.82 5.54
N ALA A 17 -13.50 20.90 6.85
CA ALA A 17 -13.58 19.71 7.70
C ALA A 17 -14.67 18.72 7.23
N GLU A 18 -15.74 19.24 6.62
CA GLU A 18 -16.84 18.45 6.06
C GLU A 18 -16.40 17.71 4.80
N GLU A 19 -15.67 18.37 3.88
CA GLU A 19 -15.10 17.75 2.67
C GLU A 19 -14.12 16.63 3.02
N ARG A 20 -13.26 16.85 4.01
CA ARG A 20 -12.36 15.82 4.53
C ARG A 20 -13.12 14.62 5.10
N SER A 21 -14.16 14.88 5.89
CA SER A 21 -14.97 13.82 6.48
C SER A 21 -15.65 12.99 5.39
N LEU A 22 -16.21 13.62 4.37
CA LEU A 22 -16.86 12.98 3.23
C LEU A 22 -15.87 12.16 2.40
N THR A 23 -14.68 12.71 2.15
CA THR A 23 -13.60 12.00 1.44
C THR A 23 -13.16 10.75 2.19
N LEU A 24 -12.97 10.85 3.51
CA LEU A 24 -12.62 9.71 4.36
C LEU A 24 -13.72 8.64 4.37
N GLU A 25 -14.97 9.04 4.40
CA GLU A 25 -16.10 8.11 4.35
C GLU A 25 -16.15 7.37 3.01
N LEU A 26 -16.04 8.08 1.89
CA LEU A 26 -16.00 7.49 0.54
C LEU A 26 -14.82 6.54 0.39
N VAL A 27 -13.63 6.93 0.83
CA VAL A 27 -12.45 6.06 0.85
C VAL A 27 -12.76 4.81 1.67
N THR A 28 -13.29 4.97 2.87
CA THR A 28 -13.61 3.85 3.78
C THR A 28 -14.60 2.86 3.18
N GLN A 29 -15.63 3.34 2.48
CA GLN A 29 -16.63 2.52 1.81
C GLN A 29 -16.10 1.79 0.57
N SER A 30 -15.07 2.34 -0.08
CA SER A 30 -14.47 1.76 -1.28
C SER A 30 -13.38 0.71 -1.00
N LEU A 31 -13.02 0.51 0.28
CA LEU A 31 -11.96 -0.43 0.66
C LEU A 31 -12.49 -1.87 0.74
N GLU A 32 -11.76 -2.78 0.13
CA GLU A 32 -11.97 -4.22 0.31
C GLU A 32 -10.87 -4.78 1.20
N ILE A 33 -11.26 -5.57 2.20
CA ILE A 33 -10.33 -6.30 3.07
C ILE A 33 -10.72 -7.75 3.04
N SER A 34 -9.83 -8.56 2.52
CA SER A 34 -9.95 -10.01 2.49
C SER A 34 -9.15 -10.60 3.65
N ASN A 35 -9.71 -11.63 4.29
CA ASN A 35 -9.02 -12.39 5.31
C ASN A 35 -8.63 -11.60 6.58
N SER A 36 -9.32 -10.51 6.87
CA SER A 36 -9.22 -9.84 8.16
C SER A 36 -9.93 -10.67 9.24
N SER A 37 -9.63 -11.95 9.29
CA SER A 37 -10.15 -12.75 10.39
C SER A 37 -9.47 -12.34 11.67
N THR A 38 -10.24 -12.25 12.72
CA THR A 38 -9.85 -12.43 14.11
C THR A 38 -9.06 -13.75 14.25
N ALA A 39 -7.88 -13.80 13.62
CA ALA A 39 -6.98 -14.93 13.74
C ALA A 39 -6.41 -14.90 15.15
N LYS A 40 -7.17 -15.52 16.06
CA LYS A 40 -6.59 -16.08 17.28
C LYS A 40 -5.40 -16.91 16.85
N GLU A 41 -4.21 -16.46 17.28
CA GLU A 41 -2.98 -17.27 17.25
C GLU A 41 -2.58 -17.84 15.89
N SER A 42 -2.63 -17.06 14.82
CA SER A 42 -1.92 -17.46 13.61
C SER A 42 -0.43 -17.12 13.77
N THR A 43 0.39 -18.07 13.40
CA THR A 43 1.85 -17.97 13.35
C THR A 43 2.29 -16.99 12.26
N GLN A 44 1.83 -15.72 12.35
CA GLN A 44 2.36 -14.72 11.44
C GLN A 44 3.85 -14.54 11.71
N PRO A 45 4.69 -14.51 10.67
CA PRO A 45 6.10 -14.27 10.84
C PRO A 45 6.30 -12.91 11.52
N ASN A 46 7.23 -12.86 12.46
CA ASN A 46 7.58 -11.62 13.16
C ASN A 46 8.04 -10.58 12.12
N PRO A 47 7.47 -9.36 12.09
CA PRO A 47 7.85 -8.33 11.13
C PRO A 47 9.28 -7.78 11.32
N ILE A 48 9.99 -8.18 12.36
CA ILE A 48 11.39 -7.80 12.55
C ILE A 48 12.20 -8.29 11.33
N ASP A 49 12.97 -7.38 10.73
CA ASP A 49 13.73 -7.59 9.49
C ASP A 49 12.86 -7.88 8.24
N GLY A 50 11.58 -7.55 8.30
CA GLY A 50 10.67 -7.66 7.18
C GLY A 50 10.96 -6.65 6.07
N ILE A 51 10.61 -7.01 4.84
CA ILE A 51 10.71 -6.13 3.67
C ILE A 51 9.30 -5.64 3.28
N ASN A 52 9.15 -4.34 3.15
CA ASN A 52 8.01 -3.70 2.54
C ASN A 52 8.34 -3.43 1.07
N LEU A 53 8.00 -4.37 0.18
CA LEU A 53 8.22 -4.22 -1.24
C LEU A 53 7.08 -3.42 -1.86
N ILE A 54 7.39 -2.20 -2.32
CA ILE A 54 6.46 -1.31 -3.00
C ILE A 54 6.77 -1.32 -4.48
N ARG A 55 5.83 -1.82 -5.30
CA ARG A 55 5.91 -1.79 -6.76
C ARG A 55 5.00 -0.71 -7.31
N VAL A 56 5.58 0.16 -8.14
CA VAL A 56 4.86 1.22 -8.87
C VAL A 56 4.95 0.94 -10.37
N ASP A 57 3.81 0.96 -11.07
CA ASP A 57 3.75 0.72 -12.51
C ASP A 57 4.13 1.95 -13.37
N GLY A 58 4.27 3.10 -12.74
CA GLY A 58 4.65 4.36 -13.37
C GLY A 58 6.11 4.75 -13.15
N VAL A 59 6.52 5.83 -13.83
CA VAL A 59 7.84 6.43 -13.66
C VAL A 59 7.83 7.38 -12.47
N LEU A 60 8.86 7.36 -11.65
CA LEU A 60 9.02 8.32 -10.56
C LEU A 60 9.35 9.73 -11.12
N PRO A 61 8.97 10.81 -10.41
CA PRO A 61 8.37 10.79 -9.08
C PRO A 61 6.89 10.35 -9.07
N CYS A 62 6.51 9.57 -8.06
CA CYS A 62 5.14 9.21 -7.78
C CYS A 62 4.61 10.13 -6.67
N PRO A 63 3.71 11.07 -6.95
CA PRO A 63 3.22 12.03 -5.95
C PRO A 63 2.55 11.36 -4.73
N MET A 64 2.06 10.13 -4.92
CA MET A 64 1.38 9.36 -3.88
C MET A 64 2.35 8.64 -2.93
N LEU A 65 3.66 8.64 -3.24
CA LEU A 65 4.71 7.95 -2.50
C LEU A 65 5.85 8.92 -2.14
N SER A 66 5.51 10.03 -1.48
CA SER A 66 6.49 10.86 -0.79
C SER A 66 7.18 10.07 0.34
N ALA A 67 8.31 10.54 0.82
CA ALA A 67 9.07 9.85 1.87
C ALA A 67 8.29 9.66 3.19
N ASP A 68 7.27 10.48 3.40
CA ASP A 68 6.34 10.47 4.54
C ASP A 68 5.01 9.76 4.22
N ALA A 69 4.87 9.14 3.03
CA ALA A 69 3.67 8.43 2.66
C ALA A 69 3.32 7.30 3.66
N PRO A 70 2.04 7.09 3.99
CA PRO A 70 1.62 6.01 4.89
C PRO A 70 2.09 4.62 4.44
N ALA A 71 2.17 4.37 3.13
CA ALA A 71 2.70 3.13 2.57
C ALA A 71 4.15 2.83 2.97
N ILE A 72 4.91 3.85 3.34
CA ILE A 72 6.29 3.75 3.81
C ILE A 72 6.35 3.78 5.33
N LEU A 73 5.69 4.78 5.95
CA LEU A 73 5.84 5.03 7.38
C LEU A 73 5.17 3.98 8.28
N LEU A 74 3.98 3.47 7.89
CA LEU A 74 3.27 2.53 8.75
C LEU A 74 3.99 1.18 8.85
N PRO A 75 4.42 0.54 7.74
CA PRO A 75 5.23 -0.67 7.84
C PRO A 75 6.57 -0.46 8.56
N LYS A 76 7.22 0.70 8.37
CA LYS A 76 8.46 1.04 9.06
C LYS A 76 8.32 1.03 10.58
N ARG A 77 7.18 1.47 11.12
CA ARG A 77 6.90 1.44 12.57
C ARG A 77 6.85 0.02 13.14
N LEU A 78 6.58 -0.97 12.31
CA LEU A 78 6.56 -2.39 12.66
C LEU A 78 7.90 -3.09 12.41
N GLY A 79 8.91 -2.37 11.91
CA GLY A 79 10.24 -2.92 11.65
C GLY A 79 10.52 -3.30 10.19
N PHE A 80 9.56 -3.08 9.27
CA PHE A 80 9.80 -3.33 7.85
C PHE A 80 10.75 -2.29 7.24
N GLN A 81 11.64 -2.76 6.37
CA GLN A 81 12.46 -1.91 5.50
C GLN A 81 11.79 -1.76 4.14
N SER A 82 11.61 -0.53 3.67
CA SER A 82 10.93 -0.29 2.38
C SER A 82 11.90 -0.38 1.22
N VAL A 83 11.52 -1.16 0.21
CA VAL A 83 12.18 -1.26 -1.09
C VAL A 83 11.21 -0.78 -2.16
N LEU A 84 11.55 0.33 -2.81
CA LEU A 84 10.73 0.91 -3.88
C LEU A 84 11.23 0.43 -5.24
N SER A 85 10.34 -0.20 -5.98
CA SER A 85 10.58 -0.76 -7.31
C SER A 85 9.72 -0.06 -8.35
N HIS A 86 10.31 0.31 -9.48
CA HIS A 86 9.61 0.95 -10.60
C HIS A 86 10.26 0.57 -11.95
N PRO A 87 9.57 0.77 -13.11
CA PRO A 87 10.03 0.25 -14.41
C PRO A 87 11.42 0.71 -14.87
N LEU A 88 11.87 1.89 -14.41
CA LEU A 88 13.19 2.46 -14.79
C LEU A 88 14.18 2.43 -13.60
N GLY A 89 13.87 1.72 -12.54
CA GLY A 89 14.70 1.68 -11.33
C GLY A 89 15.01 0.25 -10.89
N ILE A 90 14.97 0.04 -9.59
CA ILE A 90 15.21 -1.29 -9.02
C ILE A 90 14.11 -2.25 -9.50
N SER A 91 14.51 -3.35 -10.11
CA SER A 91 13.62 -4.44 -10.48
C SER A 91 13.51 -5.45 -9.35
N PRO A 92 12.30 -5.93 -9.03
CA PRO A 92 12.13 -7.00 -8.07
C PRO A 92 12.40 -8.38 -8.67
N TRP A 93 12.58 -8.46 -10.00
CA TRP A 93 12.77 -9.70 -10.76
C TRP A 93 14.24 -10.08 -10.86
N ALA A 94 14.53 -11.36 -10.86
CA ALA A 94 15.88 -11.89 -10.98
C ALA A 94 16.55 -11.45 -12.29
N ASP A 95 15.80 -11.47 -13.40
CA ASP A 95 16.21 -10.90 -14.68
C ASP A 95 15.15 -9.88 -15.15
N PRO A 96 15.47 -8.57 -15.16
CA PRO A 96 14.53 -7.54 -15.63
C PRO A 96 14.21 -7.62 -17.12
N SER A 97 15.00 -8.35 -17.89
CA SER A 97 14.78 -8.53 -19.33
C SER A 97 13.85 -9.72 -19.66
N ASP A 98 13.70 -10.64 -18.73
CA ASP A 98 12.81 -11.78 -18.86
C ASP A 98 11.45 -11.46 -18.20
N PRO A 99 10.35 -11.42 -18.98
CA PRO A 99 9.02 -11.16 -18.45
C PRO A 99 8.48 -12.26 -17.52
N LEU A 100 9.12 -13.42 -17.48
CA LEU A 100 8.76 -14.57 -16.66
C LEU A 100 9.77 -14.82 -15.52
N ALA A 101 10.74 -13.92 -15.33
CA ALA A 101 11.74 -14.10 -14.28
C ALA A 101 11.07 -14.16 -12.89
N PRO A 102 11.53 -15.05 -12.00
CA PRO A 102 11.04 -15.11 -10.63
C PRO A 102 11.46 -13.87 -9.84
N LEU A 103 10.89 -13.69 -8.66
CA LEU A 103 11.35 -12.69 -7.69
C LEU A 103 12.81 -12.94 -7.31
N ALA A 104 13.59 -11.86 -7.27
CA ALA A 104 14.98 -11.87 -6.80
C ALA A 104 15.03 -11.93 -5.27
N LEU A 105 14.68 -13.06 -4.68
CA LEU A 105 14.58 -13.23 -3.22
C LEU A 105 15.90 -13.01 -2.49
N ASP A 106 17.02 -13.28 -3.15
CA ASP A 106 18.37 -13.02 -2.67
C ASP A 106 18.63 -11.52 -2.39
N ARG A 107 17.92 -10.63 -3.10
CA ARG A 107 18.01 -9.18 -2.91
C ARG A 107 16.99 -8.64 -1.90
N LEU A 108 16.03 -9.45 -1.51
CA LEU A 108 14.94 -9.07 -0.61
C LEU A 108 15.14 -9.61 0.83
N GLY A 109 16.37 -10.02 1.17
CA GLY A 109 16.68 -10.60 2.49
C GLY A 109 15.83 -11.84 2.80
N ASP A 110 15.86 -12.32 4.05
CA ASP A 110 15.20 -13.56 4.47
C ASP A 110 13.89 -13.34 5.25
N GLY A 111 13.60 -12.10 5.62
CA GLY A 111 12.44 -11.74 6.43
C GLY A 111 11.10 -11.85 5.71
N PRO A 112 9.99 -11.66 6.45
CA PRO A 112 8.66 -11.61 5.88
C PRO A 112 8.51 -10.43 4.92
N LEU A 113 7.66 -10.59 3.91
CA LEU A 113 7.47 -9.61 2.85
C LEU A 113 6.03 -9.08 2.83
N LEU A 114 5.88 -7.78 3.07
CA LEU A 114 4.66 -7.03 2.79
C LEU A 114 4.73 -6.53 1.35
N LEU A 115 3.81 -6.98 0.50
CA LEU A 115 3.77 -6.58 -0.90
C LEU A 115 2.71 -5.48 -1.11
N GLN A 116 3.13 -4.34 -1.64
CA GLN A 116 2.26 -3.22 -1.98
C GLN A 116 2.37 -2.91 -3.47
N LEU A 117 1.27 -3.05 -4.21
CA LEU A 117 1.21 -2.85 -5.66
C LEU A 117 0.42 -1.58 -6.00
N PHE A 118 1.11 -0.57 -6.51
CA PHE A 118 0.51 0.66 -7.03
C PHE A 118 0.35 0.51 -8.55
N VAL A 119 -0.78 -0.03 -8.97
CA VAL A 119 -1.04 -0.41 -10.35
C VAL A 119 -2.21 0.41 -10.89
N ARG A 120 -1.94 1.28 -11.86
CA ARG A 120 -2.98 2.01 -12.58
C ARG A 120 -3.41 1.20 -13.79
N GLY A 121 -4.68 0.84 -13.84
CA GLY A 121 -5.25 0.32 -15.08
C GLY A 121 -5.24 1.42 -16.15
N ASN A 122 -4.40 1.30 -17.17
CA ASN A 122 -4.52 2.13 -18.35
C ASN A 122 -5.28 1.33 -19.42
N PRO A 123 -6.56 1.67 -19.70
CA PRO A 123 -7.35 0.93 -20.69
C PRO A 123 -6.81 1.05 -22.11
N PHE A 124 -5.91 2.02 -22.37
CA PHE A 124 -5.34 2.29 -23.71
C PHE A 124 -3.92 1.74 -23.89
N GLN A 125 -3.28 1.28 -22.84
CA GLN A 125 -1.97 0.64 -22.91
C GLN A 125 -2.10 -0.74 -22.28
N ALA A 126 -1.69 -1.76 -23.02
CA ALA A 126 -1.51 -3.09 -22.44
C ALA A 126 -0.51 -2.94 -21.28
N ASN A 127 -1.01 -2.92 -20.07
CA ASN A 127 -0.23 -2.64 -18.87
C ASN A 127 0.93 -3.63 -18.78
N ARG A 128 2.15 -3.12 -18.73
CA ARG A 128 3.33 -3.94 -18.43
C ARG A 128 3.17 -4.64 -17.08
N SER A 129 2.53 -4.00 -16.12
CA SER A 129 2.26 -4.57 -14.79
C SER A 129 1.30 -5.75 -14.77
N ILE A 130 0.38 -5.86 -15.76
CA ILE A 130 -0.45 -7.06 -15.96
C ILE A 130 0.38 -8.22 -16.52
N ARG A 131 1.53 -7.94 -17.15
CA ARG A 131 2.45 -8.94 -17.68
C ARG A 131 3.51 -9.39 -16.68
N GLU A 132 3.65 -8.67 -15.57
CA GLU A 132 4.58 -9.09 -14.52
C GLU A 132 4.06 -10.36 -13.84
N PRO A 133 4.93 -11.34 -13.52
CA PRO A 133 4.54 -12.66 -13.03
C PRO A 133 4.19 -12.63 -11.53
N TRP A 134 3.28 -11.71 -11.13
CA TRP A 134 2.88 -11.57 -9.72
C TRP A 134 2.17 -12.79 -9.16
N THR A 135 1.44 -13.52 -10.00
CA THR A 135 0.81 -14.80 -9.64
C THR A 135 1.84 -15.78 -9.14
N ASP A 136 2.91 -15.99 -9.93
CA ASP A 136 3.99 -16.92 -9.59
C ASP A 136 4.82 -16.42 -8.41
N ALA A 137 5.05 -15.11 -8.34
CA ALA A 137 5.74 -14.46 -7.23
C ALA A 137 5.00 -14.63 -5.91
N ILE A 138 3.69 -14.43 -5.90
CA ILE A 138 2.85 -14.62 -4.70
C ILE A 138 2.87 -16.08 -4.29
N GLN A 139 2.71 -17.02 -5.23
CA GLN A 139 2.78 -18.44 -4.92
C GLN A 139 4.13 -18.83 -4.33
N GLN A 140 5.22 -18.34 -4.91
CA GLN A 140 6.58 -18.55 -4.37
C GLN A 140 6.72 -18.02 -2.93
N LEU A 141 6.18 -16.85 -2.64
CA LEU A 141 6.22 -16.27 -1.30
C LEU A 141 5.35 -17.02 -0.29
N ILE A 142 4.22 -17.57 -0.74
CA ILE A 142 3.34 -18.43 0.09
C ILE A 142 4.06 -19.73 0.42
N ASP A 143 4.62 -20.41 -0.58
CA ASP A 143 5.31 -21.71 -0.42
C ASP A 143 6.52 -21.59 0.54
N LEU A 144 7.16 -20.43 0.54
CA LEU A 144 8.27 -20.12 1.45
C LEU A 144 7.83 -19.55 2.80
N ASN A 145 6.52 -19.43 3.03
CA ASN A 145 5.96 -18.80 4.23
C ASN A 145 6.52 -17.39 4.51
N ARG A 146 6.75 -16.61 3.44
CA ARG A 146 7.33 -15.26 3.51
C ARG A 146 6.33 -14.14 3.22
N LEU A 147 5.16 -14.44 2.64
CA LEU A 147 4.16 -13.40 2.38
C LEU A 147 3.46 -13.00 3.68
N PHE A 148 3.79 -11.81 4.17
CA PHE A 148 3.16 -11.24 5.36
C PHE A 148 1.78 -10.68 5.05
N GLY A 149 1.61 -10.04 3.89
CA GLY A 149 0.35 -9.46 3.45
C GLY A 149 0.44 -8.87 2.05
N LEU A 150 -0.71 -8.64 1.43
CA LEU A 150 -0.84 -8.05 0.09
C LEU A 150 -1.69 -6.79 0.16
N VAL A 151 -1.22 -5.70 -0.45
CA VAL A 151 -2.04 -4.50 -0.67
C VAL A 151 -2.00 -4.13 -2.16
N VAL A 152 -3.16 -3.92 -2.76
CA VAL A 152 -3.28 -3.47 -4.14
C VAL A 152 -3.99 -2.12 -4.19
N TYR A 153 -3.38 -1.17 -4.89
CA TYR A 153 -3.94 0.17 -5.11
C TYR A 153 -4.18 0.40 -6.60
N GLY A 154 -5.41 0.63 -6.97
CA GLY A 154 -5.83 1.06 -8.30
C GLY A 154 -6.56 -0.01 -9.10
N SER A 155 -5.90 -1.02 -9.64
CA SER A 155 -6.52 -1.98 -10.57
C SER A 155 -7.36 -3.06 -9.87
N PRO A 156 -8.68 -3.10 -10.06
CA PRO A 156 -9.52 -4.18 -9.54
C PRO A 156 -9.19 -5.54 -10.17
N TYR A 157 -8.78 -5.56 -11.43
CA TYR A 157 -8.43 -6.81 -12.12
C TYR A 157 -7.19 -7.48 -11.52
N VAL A 158 -6.20 -6.69 -11.13
CA VAL A 158 -5.02 -7.21 -10.43
C VAL A 158 -5.43 -7.71 -9.04
N TRP A 159 -6.29 -6.98 -8.35
CA TRP A 159 -6.81 -7.39 -7.06
C TRP A 159 -7.54 -8.73 -7.14
N GLU A 160 -8.53 -8.85 -8.02
CA GLU A 160 -9.31 -10.08 -8.20
C GLU A 160 -8.40 -11.29 -8.51
N ALA A 161 -7.44 -11.12 -9.44
CA ALA A 161 -6.53 -12.19 -9.82
C ALA A 161 -5.62 -12.64 -8.68
N LEU A 162 -5.08 -11.70 -7.89
CA LEU A 162 -4.12 -12.01 -6.84
C LEU A 162 -4.76 -12.41 -5.52
N SER A 163 -5.88 -11.79 -5.15
CA SER A 163 -6.59 -12.14 -3.91
C SER A 163 -7.16 -13.56 -3.94
N ALA A 164 -7.54 -14.06 -5.11
CA ALA A 164 -8.02 -15.42 -5.29
C ALA A 164 -6.98 -16.52 -4.98
N LEU A 165 -5.69 -16.17 -4.98
CA LEU A 165 -4.60 -17.11 -4.69
C LEU A 165 -4.28 -17.19 -3.19
N LEU A 166 -4.76 -16.23 -2.41
CA LEU A 166 -4.34 -16.09 -1.02
C LEU A 166 -5.08 -17.07 -0.11
N PRO A 167 -4.36 -17.82 0.73
CA PRO A 167 -4.98 -18.54 1.82
C PRO A 167 -5.59 -17.57 2.84
N SER A 168 -6.59 -18.02 3.58
CA SER A 168 -7.29 -17.20 4.58
C SER A 168 -6.40 -16.67 5.71
N SER A 169 -5.21 -17.24 5.88
CA SER A 169 -4.23 -16.81 6.89
C SER A 169 -3.44 -15.56 6.48
N ILE A 170 -3.43 -15.19 5.19
CA ILE A 170 -2.68 -14.04 4.70
C ILE A 170 -3.63 -12.85 4.53
N PRO A 171 -3.43 -11.77 5.28
CA PRO A 171 -4.27 -10.59 5.17
C PRO A 171 -4.01 -9.88 3.85
N ALA A 172 -5.08 -9.40 3.22
CA ALA A 172 -4.98 -8.64 2.00
C ALA A 172 -6.00 -7.50 1.97
N ALA A 173 -5.63 -6.41 1.29
CA ALA A 173 -6.47 -5.23 1.20
C ALA A 173 -6.37 -4.55 -0.17
N TYR A 174 -7.45 -3.91 -0.59
CA TYR A 174 -7.57 -3.23 -1.87
C TYR A 174 -8.19 -1.85 -1.73
N SER A 175 -7.71 -0.92 -2.52
CA SER A 175 -8.34 0.36 -2.78
C SER A 175 -8.26 0.74 -4.26
N PRO A 176 -9.34 1.25 -4.87
CA PRO A 176 -9.27 1.85 -6.20
C PRO A 176 -8.43 3.13 -6.22
N GLY A 177 -8.27 3.79 -5.08
CA GLY A 177 -7.48 5.00 -4.91
C GLY A 177 -6.06 4.71 -4.44
N GLN A 178 -5.12 5.58 -4.83
CA GLN A 178 -3.70 5.50 -4.43
C GLN A 178 -3.29 6.63 -3.46
N MET A 179 -4.25 7.48 -3.06
CA MET A 179 -4.02 8.65 -2.22
C MET A 179 -3.54 8.26 -0.82
N PRO A 180 -2.82 9.14 -0.11
CA PRO A 180 -2.32 8.88 1.23
C PRO A 180 -3.40 8.42 2.22
N ASP A 181 -4.60 8.97 2.16
CA ASP A 181 -5.71 8.57 3.03
C ASP A 181 -6.13 7.11 2.80
N ALA A 182 -6.19 6.67 1.54
CA ALA A 182 -6.46 5.28 1.20
C ALA A 182 -5.36 4.34 1.70
N GLN A 183 -4.09 4.75 1.53
CA GLN A 183 -2.93 4.01 2.05
C GLN A 183 -3.03 3.85 3.57
N GLN A 184 -3.31 4.94 4.27
CA GLN A 184 -3.41 4.94 5.73
C GLN A 184 -4.53 4.03 6.22
N GLN A 185 -5.73 4.16 5.67
CA GLN A 185 -6.89 3.37 6.05
C GLN A 185 -6.66 1.87 5.83
N LEU A 186 -6.14 1.49 4.66
CA LEU A 186 -5.86 0.09 4.34
C LEU A 186 -4.82 -0.50 5.29
N LEU A 187 -3.68 0.18 5.42
CA LEU A 187 -2.57 -0.34 6.21
C LEU A 187 -2.88 -0.37 7.70
N GLN A 188 -3.64 0.59 8.23
CA GLN A 188 -4.08 0.54 9.62
C GLN A 188 -4.93 -0.69 9.90
N ARG A 189 -5.84 -1.04 9.00
CA ARG A 189 -6.70 -2.22 9.17
C ARG A 189 -5.95 -3.53 8.93
N LEU A 190 -5.01 -3.54 7.98
CA LEU A 190 -4.24 -4.74 7.65
C LEU A 190 -3.18 -5.04 8.71
N LEU A 191 -2.50 -4.02 9.22
CA LEU A 191 -1.38 -4.16 10.15
C LEU A 191 -1.83 -4.16 11.62
N ASN A 192 -3.01 -3.59 11.93
CA ASN A 192 -3.60 -3.57 13.27
C ASN A 192 -5.04 -4.07 13.21
N PRO A 193 -5.26 -5.39 13.09
CA PRO A 193 -6.60 -5.97 12.95
C PRO A 193 -7.47 -5.76 14.20
N ASP A 194 -6.90 -5.41 15.35
CA ASP A 194 -7.62 -5.03 16.56
C ASP A 194 -7.66 -3.50 16.73
N PRO A 195 -8.71 -2.82 16.29
CA PRO A 195 -8.99 -1.49 16.78
C PRO A 195 -9.60 -1.61 18.19
N SER A 196 -8.87 -2.20 19.14
CA SER A 196 -9.21 -2.01 20.55
C SER A 196 -9.18 -0.51 20.82
N PRO A 197 -10.19 0.07 21.48
CA PRO A 197 -10.37 1.50 21.61
C PRO A 197 -9.34 2.13 22.56
N ALA A 198 -8.05 1.91 22.31
CA ALA A 198 -6.97 2.49 23.08
C ALA A 198 -6.78 4.00 22.83
N LEU A 199 -7.41 4.54 21.80
CA LEU A 199 -7.39 5.98 21.52
C LEU A 199 -8.48 6.78 22.26
N SER A 200 -9.45 6.12 22.88
CA SER A 200 -10.41 6.81 23.77
C SER A 200 -9.90 6.98 25.21
N ARG A 201 -8.68 6.57 25.52
CA ARG A 201 -8.08 6.73 26.87
C ARG A 201 -7.03 7.82 26.99
N LEU A 202 -6.76 8.57 25.95
CA LEU A 202 -6.14 9.88 26.10
C LEU A 202 -7.26 10.88 26.37
N GLY A 203 -7.85 10.74 27.56
CA GLY A 203 -8.76 11.70 28.14
C GLY A 203 -8.05 13.06 28.22
N ILE A 204 -8.40 13.93 27.28
CA ILE A 204 -8.28 15.36 27.50
C ILE A 204 -9.44 15.65 28.45
N ASN A 205 -9.18 15.48 29.73
CA ASN A 205 -10.04 16.04 30.78
C ASN A 205 -10.02 17.56 30.60
N GLU A 206 -11.21 18.04 30.41
CA GLU A 206 -11.67 19.40 30.61
C GLU A 206 -10.78 20.19 31.58
N PHE A 207 -10.22 21.28 31.11
CA PHE A 207 -9.94 22.39 31.97
C PHE A 207 -11.26 23.14 32.16
N THR A 208 -11.94 22.83 33.26
CA THR A 208 -12.83 23.74 33.96
C THR A 208 -11.95 24.53 34.92
N ASP A 209 -11.77 25.81 34.62
CA ASP A 209 -11.95 27.00 35.48
C ASP A 209 -11.56 28.24 34.69
#